data_833cf49196a7712bb94ab9c4117d1d8a
#
_entry.id   833cf49196a7712bb94ab9c4117d1d8a
#
_cell.length_a   1.000
_cell.length_b   1.000
_cell.length_c   1.000
_cell.angle_alpha   90.00
_cell.angle_beta   90.00
_cell.angle_gamma   90.00
#
_symmetry.space_group_name_H-M   'P 1'
#
loop_
_entity.id
_entity.type
_entity.pdbx_description
1 polymer ?
#
loop_
_entity_poly.entity_id
_entity_poly.type
_entity_poly.pdbx_seq_one_letter_code
_entity_poly.pdbx_strand_id
1 'polypeptide(L)'
;VAARLLLSTAPFFRLPLRDAFRNAREAGFEAVEIMVTSDPATQDARTIAELADDFGLSVGAIHAPFLLLTRRVWGTDPIGKIYRSTQLAERIGIPLVVVHPPYKWQVRYRRWVEHRLAEYSARAGITIAVENMFPVKIRGDRGLRFHASQDFDDLDRFTHLVLDTSHLAVSGYDILESYRRYRTKVVHFHLSNNAGKGWDSHLPVDEGVLALDTLLDEVARDGFAGSISLELDLRTYLGDEGAIREVLVRNREFCERRLAAKT
;
A
#
# COMPACT_ATOMS: atom_id res chain seq x y z
N VAL A 1 -6.45 15.94 -12.87
CA VAL A 1 -7.06 14.84 -12.09
C VAL A 1 -6.35 14.84 -10.75
N ALA A 2 -7.08 14.96 -9.64
CA ALA A 2 -6.50 14.89 -8.30
C ALA A 2 -6.15 13.44 -7.94
N ALA A 3 -5.16 13.25 -7.08
CA ALA A 3 -4.82 11.97 -6.50
C ALA A 3 -6.04 11.36 -5.77
N ARG A 4 -6.25 10.06 -5.93
CA ARG A 4 -7.36 9.37 -5.30
C ARG A 4 -6.95 8.87 -3.91
N LEU A 5 -7.67 9.28 -2.87
CA LEU A 5 -7.40 8.85 -1.50
C LEU A 5 -8.15 7.54 -1.19
N LEU A 6 -7.44 6.55 -0.65
CA LEU A 6 -7.94 5.24 -0.25
C LEU A 6 -7.69 5.01 1.24
N LEU A 7 -8.48 4.12 1.86
CA LEU A 7 -8.12 3.48 3.12
C LEU A 7 -7.63 2.07 2.84
N SER A 8 -6.42 1.71 3.30
CA SER A 8 -5.96 0.32 3.28
C SER A 8 -6.76 -0.53 4.26
N THR A 9 -7.14 -1.74 3.85
CA THR A 9 -7.74 -2.72 4.76
C THR A 9 -6.69 -3.47 5.58
N ALA A 10 -5.40 -3.25 5.35
CA ALA A 10 -4.31 -3.89 6.08
C ALA A 10 -4.41 -3.70 7.62
N PRO A 11 -4.72 -2.52 8.15
CA PRO A 11 -4.91 -2.32 9.59
C PRO A 11 -5.97 -3.22 10.24
N PHE A 12 -6.93 -3.67 9.43
CA PHE A 12 -8.06 -4.49 9.86
C PHE A 12 -7.87 -5.99 9.61
N PHE A 13 -6.67 -6.46 9.29
CA PHE A 13 -6.41 -7.85 8.85
C PHE A 13 -6.86 -8.95 9.81
N ARG A 14 -7.15 -8.62 11.08
CA ARG A 14 -7.68 -9.53 12.10
C ARG A 14 -9.20 -9.49 12.22
N LEU A 15 -9.85 -8.57 11.54
CA LEU A 15 -11.30 -8.38 11.54
C LEU A 15 -11.87 -8.84 10.19
N PRO A 16 -13.18 -9.15 10.12
CA PRO A 16 -13.84 -9.39 8.85
C PRO A 16 -13.69 -8.20 7.90
N LEU A 17 -13.55 -8.46 6.60
CA LEU A 17 -13.44 -7.40 5.59
C LEU A 17 -14.56 -6.37 5.67
N ARG A 18 -15.79 -6.80 6.02
CA ARG A 18 -16.96 -5.91 6.23
C ARG A 18 -16.69 -4.81 7.26
N ASP A 19 -15.91 -5.10 8.29
CA ASP A 19 -15.57 -4.09 9.32
C ASP A 19 -14.64 -3.01 8.77
N ALA A 20 -13.70 -3.38 7.89
CA ALA A 20 -12.86 -2.39 7.20
C ALA A 20 -13.70 -1.46 6.31
N PHE A 21 -14.65 -2.02 5.56
CA PHE A 21 -15.57 -1.22 4.72
C PHE A 21 -16.45 -0.29 5.56
N ARG A 22 -17.00 -0.79 6.67
CA ARG A 22 -17.79 0.03 7.61
C ARG A 22 -16.96 1.20 8.13
N ASN A 23 -15.75 0.94 8.64
CA ASN A 23 -14.87 1.98 9.16
C ASN A 23 -14.48 3.00 8.09
N ALA A 24 -14.18 2.55 6.88
CA ALA A 24 -13.89 3.44 5.75
C ALA A 24 -15.09 4.37 5.46
N ARG A 25 -16.30 3.80 5.35
CA ARG A 25 -17.51 4.58 5.09
C ARG A 25 -17.82 5.58 6.19
N GLU A 26 -17.77 5.14 7.45
CA GLU A 26 -18.03 5.99 8.61
C GLU A 26 -17.00 7.11 8.80
N ALA A 27 -15.76 6.87 8.38
CA ALA A 27 -14.72 7.89 8.35
C ALA A 27 -14.78 8.80 7.12
N GLY A 28 -15.71 8.58 6.18
CA GLY A 28 -15.95 9.42 5.01
C GLY A 28 -15.01 9.16 3.84
N PHE A 29 -14.34 8.01 3.78
CA PHE A 29 -13.62 7.61 2.57
C PHE A 29 -14.59 7.26 1.45
N GLU A 30 -14.15 7.43 0.20
CA GLU A 30 -14.89 7.04 -1.00
C GLU A 30 -14.33 5.77 -1.64
N ALA A 31 -13.14 5.36 -1.21
CA ALA A 31 -12.46 4.21 -1.78
C ALA A 31 -11.58 3.47 -0.75
N VAL A 32 -11.34 2.18 -1.04
CA VAL A 32 -10.48 1.31 -0.25
C VAL A 32 -9.44 0.61 -1.12
N GLU A 33 -8.35 0.21 -0.49
CA GLU A 33 -7.42 -0.79 -1.00
C GLU A 33 -7.64 -2.09 -0.24
N ILE A 34 -7.77 -3.21 -0.96
CA ILE A 34 -7.99 -4.53 -0.36
C ILE A 34 -6.67 -5.26 -0.18
N MET A 35 -6.23 -5.43 1.04
CA MET A 35 -5.18 -6.39 1.35
C MET A 35 -5.75 -7.81 1.35
N VAL A 36 -5.24 -8.67 0.49
CA VAL A 36 -5.66 -10.08 0.44
C VAL A 36 -5.07 -10.84 1.61
N THR A 37 -5.95 -11.36 2.48
CA THR A 37 -5.59 -12.05 3.71
C THR A 37 -6.16 -13.47 3.77
N SER A 38 -6.09 -14.11 4.94
CA SER A 38 -6.75 -15.40 5.19
C SER A 38 -8.27 -15.30 5.33
N ASP A 39 -8.83 -14.10 5.44
CA ASP A 39 -10.28 -13.90 5.35
C ASP A 39 -10.75 -14.22 3.91
N PRO A 40 -11.61 -15.23 3.71
CA PRO A 40 -12.10 -15.61 2.39
C PRO A 40 -12.77 -14.45 1.65
N ALA A 41 -13.37 -13.50 2.35
CA ALA A 41 -14.01 -12.32 1.76
C ALA A 41 -13.03 -11.47 0.94
N THR A 42 -11.77 -11.38 1.38
CA THR A 42 -10.70 -10.65 0.65
C THR A 42 -10.24 -11.36 -0.62
N GLN A 43 -10.64 -12.62 -0.83
CA GLN A 43 -10.21 -13.48 -1.92
C GLN A 43 -11.31 -13.70 -2.98
N ASP A 44 -12.52 -13.23 -2.70
CA ASP A 44 -13.70 -13.44 -3.55
C ASP A 44 -14.20 -12.14 -4.18
N ALA A 45 -14.13 -12.10 -5.52
CA ALA A 45 -14.51 -10.94 -6.32
C ALA A 45 -15.97 -10.51 -6.09
N ARG A 46 -16.87 -11.49 -5.93
CA ARG A 46 -18.31 -11.22 -5.73
C ARG A 46 -18.54 -10.57 -4.36
N THR A 47 -17.97 -11.14 -3.31
CA THR A 47 -18.09 -10.60 -1.95
C THR A 47 -17.51 -9.19 -1.85
N ILE A 48 -16.36 -8.93 -2.49
CA ILE A 48 -15.76 -7.57 -2.51
C ILE A 48 -16.70 -6.60 -3.24
N ALA A 49 -17.28 -6.98 -4.39
CA ALA A 49 -18.20 -6.12 -5.13
C ALA A 49 -19.48 -5.85 -4.32
N GLU A 50 -20.06 -6.88 -3.71
CA GLU A 50 -21.25 -6.74 -2.85
C GLU A 50 -20.98 -5.79 -1.67
N LEU A 51 -19.80 -5.89 -1.01
CA LEU A 51 -19.42 -4.97 0.06
C LEU A 51 -19.20 -3.54 -0.46
N ALA A 52 -18.58 -3.39 -1.62
CA ALA A 52 -18.40 -2.07 -2.24
C ALA A 52 -19.74 -1.39 -2.50
N ASP A 53 -20.71 -2.13 -3.05
CA ASP A 53 -22.07 -1.64 -3.29
C ASP A 53 -22.82 -1.34 -1.98
N ASP A 54 -22.80 -2.27 -1.00
CA ASP A 54 -23.46 -2.13 0.30
C ASP A 54 -23.05 -0.85 1.04
N PHE A 55 -21.75 -0.52 0.99
CA PHE A 55 -21.20 0.64 1.69
C PHE A 55 -21.04 1.88 0.79
N GLY A 56 -21.35 1.78 -0.50
CA GLY A 56 -21.18 2.88 -1.46
C GLY A 56 -19.72 3.31 -1.57
N LEU A 57 -18.79 2.35 -1.52
CA LEU A 57 -17.36 2.55 -1.67
C LEU A 57 -16.88 1.96 -2.98
N SER A 58 -15.81 2.52 -3.52
CA SER A 58 -15.10 1.90 -4.64
C SER A 58 -13.83 1.21 -4.17
N VAL A 59 -13.36 0.23 -4.93
CA VAL A 59 -12.05 -0.39 -4.70
C VAL A 59 -11.04 0.23 -5.67
N GLY A 60 -9.90 0.71 -5.17
CA GLY A 60 -8.88 1.38 -5.97
C GLY A 60 -7.66 0.52 -6.26
N ALA A 61 -7.35 -0.41 -5.38
CA ALA A 61 -6.19 -1.30 -5.51
C ALA A 61 -6.43 -2.64 -4.81
N ILE A 62 -5.72 -3.67 -5.28
CA ILE A 62 -5.58 -4.97 -4.62
C ILE A 62 -4.13 -5.12 -4.17
N HIS A 63 -3.91 -5.27 -2.87
CA HIS A 63 -2.60 -5.63 -2.32
C HIS A 63 -2.47 -7.16 -2.28
N ALA A 64 -1.53 -7.69 -3.04
CA ALA A 64 -1.29 -9.13 -3.14
C ALA A 64 -0.84 -9.73 -1.80
N PRO A 65 -1.22 -10.97 -1.48
CA PRO A 65 -0.80 -11.60 -0.24
C PRO A 65 0.70 -11.84 -0.21
N PHE A 66 1.39 -11.34 0.81
CA PHE A 66 2.83 -11.46 0.96
C PHE A 66 3.24 -12.59 1.93
N LEU A 67 4.53 -12.97 1.87
CA LEU A 67 4.98 -14.25 2.40
C LEU A 67 4.83 -14.42 3.92
N LEU A 68 5.05 -13.38 4.72
CA LEU A 68 5.14 -13.53 6.18
C LEU A 68 3.77 -13.66 6.85
N LEU A 69 2.84 -12.74 6.59
CA LEU A 69 1.51 -12.73 7.23
C LEU A 69 0.50 -13.61 6.51
N THR A 70 0.58 -13.68 5.19
CA THR A 70 -0.40 -14.35 4.34
C THR A 70 0.19 -15.54 3.57
N ARG A 71 1.19 -16.20 4.17
CA ARG A 71 1.95 -17.29 3.53
C ARG A 71 1.07 -18.40 2.96
N ARG A 72 -0.02 -18.74 3.63
CA ARG A 72 -0.91 -19.85 3.21
C ARG A 72 -2.01 -19.42 2.25
N VAL A 73 -2.21 -18.13 2.06
CA VAL A 73 -3.21 -17.62 1.11
C VAL A 73 -2.76 -17.99 -0.29
N TRP A 74 -3.58 -18.75 -0.98
CA TRP A 74 -3.32 -19.26 -2.34
C TRP A 74 -2.01 -20.05 -2.52
N GLY A 75 -1.50 -20.65 -1.45
CA GLY A 75 -0.26 -21.42 -1.46
C GLY A 75 0.97 -20.56 -1.20
N THR A 76 2.15 -21.11 -1.53
CA THR A 76 3.46 -20.49 -1.21
C THR A 76 4.20 -19.96 -2.44
N ASP A 77 3.68 -20.15 -3.66
CA ASP A 77 4.30 -19.62 -4.89
C ASP A 77 3.96 -18.13 -5.06
N PRO A 78 4.95 -17.22 -4.97
CA PRO A 78 4.71 -15.79 -5.07
C PRO A 78 4.22 -15.38 -6.47
N ILE A 79 4.65 -16.06 -7.54
CA ILE A 79 4.19 -15.77 -8.90
C ILE A 79 2.72 -16.16 -9.05
N GLY A 80 2.33 -17.32 -8.51
CA GLY A 80 0.93 -17.76 -8.48
C GLY A 80 0.02 -16.81 -7.71
N LYS A 81 0.54 -16.19 -6.63
CA LYS A 81 -0.19 -15.17 -5.88
C LYS A 81 -0.45 -13.91 -6.73
N ILE A 82 0.56 -13.45 -7.46
CA ILE A 82 0.40 -12.30 -8.37
C ILE A 82 -0.66 -12.61 -9.44
N TYR A 83 -0.61 -13.77 -10.07
CA TYR A 83 -1.62 -14.17 -11.05
C TYR A 83 -3.04 -14.15 -10.48
N ARG A 84 -3.22 -14.69 -9.28
CA ARG A 84 -4.54 -14.69 -8.61
C ARG A 84 -4.99 -13.29 -8.20
N SER A 85 -4.10 -12.45 -7.71
CA SER A 85 -4.41 -11.04 -7.40
C SER A 85 -4.80 -10.27 -8.65
N THR A 86 -4.10 -10.49 -9.77
CA THR A 86 -4.44 -9.89 -11.06
C THR A 86 -5.80 -10.37 -11.56
N GLN A 87 -6.11 -11.67 -11.48
CA GLN A 87 -7.43 -12.21 -11.84
C GLN A 87 -8.53 -11.68 -10.93
N LEU A 88 -8.26 -11.49 -9.63
CA LEU A 88 -9.20 -10.87 -8.71
C LEU A 88 -9.48 -9.41 -9.12
N ALA A 89 -8.43 -8.64 -9.38
CA ALA A 89 -8.53 -7.26 -9.82
C ALA A 89 -9.30 -7.14 -11.16
N GLU A 90 -9.00 -8.00 -12.13
CA GLU A 90 -9.69 -8.06 -13.42
C GLU A 90 -11.20 -8.29 -13.27
N ARG A 91 -11.60 -9.26 -12.42
CA ARG A 91 -13.02 -9.59 -12.19
C ARG A 91 -13.84 -8.46 -11.60
N ILE A 92 -13.23 -7.57 -10.82
CA ILE A 92 -13.90 -6.44 -10.16
C ILE A 92 -13.53 -5.10 -10.82
N GLY A 93 -12.81 -5.12 -11.95
CA GLY A 93 -12.48 -3.92 -12.71
C GLY A 93 -11.47 -2.99 -12.04
N ILE A 94 -10.53 -3.54 -11.23
CA ILE A 94 -9.53 -2.74 -10.52
C ILE A 94 -8.25 -2.63 -11.36
N PRO A 95 -7.73 -1.40 -11.58
CA PRO A 95 -6.60 -1.18 -12.48
C PRO A 95 -5.22 -1.43 -11.85
N LEU A 96 -5.15 -1.62 -10.52
CA LEU A 96 -3.88 -1.64 -9.77
C LEU A 96 -3.77 -2.86 -8.86
N VAL A 97 -2.62 -3.52 -8.93
CA VAL A 97 -2.19 -4.57 -7.99
C VAL A 97 -0.86 -4.19 -7.38
N VAL A 98 -0.79 -4.13 -6.06
CA VAL A 98 0.42 -3.89 -5.27
C VAL A 98 1.09 -5.21 -4.94
N VAL A 99 2.40 -5.29 -5.10
CA VAL A 99 3.19 -6.50 -4.83
C VAL A 99 4.49 -6.16 -4.10
N HIS A 100 4.92 -7.05 -3.20
CA HIS A 100 6.23 -6.94 -2.57
C HIS A 100 7.35 -7.46 -3.48
N PRO A 101 8.55 -6.89 -3.41
CA PRO A 101 9.70 -7.42 -4.13
C PRO A 101 10.11 -8.79 -3.58
N PRO A 102 10.83 -9.60 -4.37
CA PRO A 102 11.26 -10.93 -3.98
C PRO A 102 12.24 -10.90 -2.80
N TYR A 103 12.15 -11.91 -1.92
CA TYR A 103 13.21 -12.19 -0.96
C TYR A 103 14.47 -12.72 -1.67
N LYS A 104 15.64 -12.55 -1.07
CA LYS A 104 16.94 -12.95 -1.65
C LYS A 104 17.00 -14.44 -2.05
N TRP A 105 16.33 -15.30 -1.31
CA TRP A 105 16.27 -16.75 -1.59
C TRP A 105 15.24 -17.14 -2.65
N GLN A 106 14.36 -16.22 -3.05
CA GLN A 106 13.33 -16.48 -4.08
C GLN A 106 13.86 -16.24 -5.49
N VAL A 107 14.90 -16.98 -5.90
CA VAL A 107 15.61 -16.77 -7.18
C VAL A 107 14.68 -16.81 -8.40
N ARG A 108 13.73 -17.77 -8.43
CA ARG A 108 12.75 -17.90 -9.53
C ARG A 108 11.85 -16.67 -9.60
N TYR A 109 11.32 -16.21 -8.46
CA TYR A 109 10.47 -15.04 -8.38
C TYR A 109 11.23 -13.78 -8.79
N ARG A 110 12.48 -13.61 -8.32
CA ARG A 110 13.33 -12.48 -8.69
C ARG A 110 13.52 -12.40 -10.21
N ARG A 111 13.90 -13.50 -10.87
CA ARG A 111 14.05 -13.55 -12.34
C ARG A 111 12.76 -13.22 -13.06
N TRP A 112 11.63 -13.69 -12.54
CA TRP A 112 10.34 -13.43 -13.12
C TRP A 112 9.96 -11.94 -13.01
N VAL A 113 10.16 -11.32 -11.84
CA VAL A 113 9.90 -9.90 -11.63
C VAL A 113 10.79 -9.04 -12.53
N GLU A 114 12.08 -9.35 -12.63
CA GLU A 114 13.05 -8.60 -13.43
C GLU A 114 12.77 -8.68 -14.95
N HIS A 115 12.24 -9.79 -15.44
CA HIS A 115 12.18 -10.02 -16.89
C HIS A 115 10.77 -10.20 -17.46
N ARG A 116 9.78 -10.46 -16.65
CA ARG A 116 8.43 -10.84 -17.11
C ARG A 116 7.30 -9.99 -16.50
N LEU A 117 7.53 -9.32 -15.37
CA LEU A 117 6.48 -8.57 -14.68
C LEU A 117 5.89 -7.47 -15.56
N ALA A 118 6.73 -6.66 -16.19
CA ALA A 118 6.27 -5.57 -17.06
C ALA A 118 5.46 -6.07 -18.26
N GLU A 119 5.93 -7.12 -18.93
CA GLU A 119 5.22 -7.76 -20.04
C GLU A 119 3.87 -8.34 -19.58
N TYR A 120 3.88 -9.00 -18.42
CA TYR A 120 2.66 -9.58 -17.84
C TYR A 120 1.64 -8.50 -17.48
N SER A 121 2.08 -7.44 -16.80
CA SER A 121 1.25 -6.29 -16.45
C SER A 121 0.59 -5.65 -17.70
N ALA A 122 1.39 -5.38 -18.73
CA ALA A 122 0.89 -4.81 -19.99
C ALA A 122 -0.14 -5.73 -20.68
N ARG A 123 0.11 -7.04 -20.72
CA ARG A 123 -0.81 -8.01 -21.31
C ARG A 123 -2.10 -8.17 -20.54
N ALA A 124 -2.05 -8.10 -19.21
CA ALA A 124 -3.23 -8.16 -18.36
C ALA A 124 -4.06 -6.87 -18.39
N GLY A 125 -3.51 -5.76 -18.89
CA GLY A 125 -4.15 -4.44 -18.82
C GLY A 125 -4.30 -3.91 -17.38
N ILE A 126 -3.52 -4.46 -16.43
CA ILE A 126 -3.54 -4.10 -15.01
C ILE A 126 -2.15 -3.64 -14.62
N THR A 127 -2.07 -2.48 -14.01
CA THR A 127 -0.82 -1.96 -13.45
C THR A 127 -0.40 -2.81 -12.26
N ILE A 128 0.78 -3.42 -12.32
CA ILE A 128 1.37 -4.12 -11.18
C ILE A 128 2.54 -3.27 -10.69
N ALA A 129 2.39 -2.72 -9.49
CA ALA A 129 3.36 -1.83 -8.87
C ALA A 129 4.12 -2.54 -7.74
N VAL A 130 5.43 -2.36 -7.72
CA VAL A 130 6.30 -2.96 -6.70
C VAL A 130 6.55 -1.95 -5.59
N GLU A 131 6.33 -2.40 -4.36
CA GLU A 131 6.52 -1.58 -3.16
C GLU A 131 7.97 -1.56 -2.70
N ASN A 132 8.46 -0.41 -2.24
CA ASN A 132 9.75 -0.32 -1.57
C ASN A 132 9.69 -0.98 -0.19
N MET A 133 10.71 -1.78 0.12
CA MET A 133 10.81 -2.49 1.39
C MET A 133 11.97 -1.99 2.24
N PHE A 134 11.95 -2.31 3.52
CA PHE A 134 12.90 -1.86 4.52
C PHE A 134 13.76 -3.01 5.09
N PRO A 135 14.95 -2.71 5.65
CA PRO A 135 15.76 -3.69 6.37
C PRO A 135 15.15 -3.99 7.75
N VAL A 136 15.05 -5.26 8.11
CA VAL A 136 14.59 -5.65 9.44
C VAL A 136 15.74 -5.48 10.44
N LYS A 137 15.64 -4.55 11.38
CA LYS A 137 16.61 -4.33 12.44
C LYS A 137 16.38 -5.34 13.57
N ILE A 138 17.36 -6.23 13.83
CA ILE A 138 17.24 -7.25 14.90
C ILE A 138 17.93 -6.79 16.18
N ARG A 139 19.05 -6.11 16.10
CA ARG A 139 19.78 -5.49 17.23
C ARG A 139 20.81 -4.49 16.72
N GLY A 140 20.84 -3.26 17.26
CA GLY A 140 21.73 -2.19 16.83
C GLY A 140 21.43 -1.65 15.42
N ASP A 141 22.34 -0.87 14.84
CA ASP A 141 22.13 -0.18 13.55
C ASP A 141 22.25 -1.08 12.31
N ARG A 142 22.66 -2.34 12.48
CA ARG A 142 22.75 -3.29 11.35
C ARG A 142 21.41 -3.94 11.07
N GLY A 143 20.74 -3.47 10.03
CA GLY A 143 19.53 -4.09 9.50
C GLY A 143 19.85 -5.31 8.63
N LEU A 144 19.09 -6.41 8.79
CA LEU A 144 19.12 -7.54 7.88
C LEU A 144 18.25 -7.24 6.66
N ARG A 145 18.86 -7.30 5.49
CA ARG A 145 18.18 -7.09 4.21
C ARG A 145 17.72 -8.43 3.66
N PHE A 146 16.44 -8.70 3.74
CA PHE A 146 15.83 -9.94 3.28
C PHE A 146 15.40 -9.86 1.82
N HIS A 147 14.95 -8.70 1.35
CA HIS A 147 14.52 -8.53 -0.03
C HIS A 147 15.71 -8.38 -1.00
N ALA A 148 15.53 -8.85 -2.22
CA ALA A 148 16.57 -8.80 -3.25
C ALA A 148 16.75 -7.39 -3.82
N SER A 149 15.69 -6.59 -3.82
CA SER A 149 15.66 -5.21 -4.34
C SER A 149 15.28 -4.27 -3.20
N GLN A 150 16.17 -4.13 -2.24
CA GLN A 150 15.96 -3.37 -1.02
C GLN A 150 16.81 -2.09 -0.96
N ASP A 151 17.80 -1.98 -1.82
CA ASP A 151 18.54 -0.75 -2.01
C ASP A 151 17.71 0.19 -2.90
N PHE A 152 17.79 1.48 -2.62
CA PHE A 152 16.99 2.48 -3.30
C PHE A 152 17.21 2.45 -4.83
N ASP A 153 18.47 2.25 -5.26
CA ASP A 153 18.81 2.13 -6.69
C ASP A 153 18.24 0.87 -7.36
N ASP A 154 17.91 -0.16 -6.59
CA ASP A 154 17.28 -1.36 -7.14
C ASP A 154 15.86 -1.10 -7.65
N LEU A 155 15.19 -0.04 -7.19
CA LEU A 155 13.85 0.35 -7.65
C LEU A 155 13.85 0.81 -9.12
N ASP A 156 14.99 1.18 -9.67
CA ASP A 156 15.13 1.52 -11.09
C ASP A 156 14.76 0.38 -12.04
N ARG A 157 14.78 -0.86 -11.56
CA ARG A 157 14.44 -2.06 -12.33
C ARG A 157 12.94 -2.22 -12.60
N PHE A 158 12.10 -1.54 -11.80
CA PHE A 158 10.65 -1.68 -11.90
C PHE A 158 10.04 -0.57 -12.74
N THR A 159 8.98 -0.91 -13.47
CA THR A 159 8.25 0.03 -14.31
C THR A 159 7.33 0.91 -13.48
N HIS A 160 6.63 0.31 -12.52
CA HIS A 160 5.69 1.00 -11.64
C HIS A 160 6.03 0.72 -10.18
N LEU A 161 5.97 1.76 -9.36
CA LEU A 161 6.35 1.72 -7.95
C LEU A 161 5.19 2.13 -7.05
N VAL A 162 5.15 1.51 -5.89
CA VAL A 162 4.46 2.02 -4.70
C VAL A 162 5.52 2.61 -3.79
N LEU A 163 5.33 3.84 -3.33
CA LEU A 163 6.16 4.41 -2.27
C LEU A 163 5.45 4.31 -0.92
N ASP A 164 5.97 3.45 -0.07
CA ASP A 164 5.61 3.43 1.35
C ASP A 164 6.52 4.37 2.12
N THR A 165 5.93 5.38 2.74
CA THR A 165 6.65 6.46 3.43
C THR A 165 7.27 5.99 4.75
N SER A 166 6.63 5.07 5.48
CA SER A 166 7.19 4.48 6.69
C SER A 166 8.38 3.58 6.39
N HIS A 167 8.31 2.78 5.31
CA HIS A 167 9.42 1.95 4.83
C HIS A 167 10.63 2.78 4.39
N LEU A 168 10.42 3.92 3.73
CA LEU A 168 11.52 4.86 3.40
C LEU A 168 12.21 5.37 4.67
N ALA A 169 11.43 5.78 5.68
CA ALA A 169 11.96 6.24 6.96
C ALA A 169 12.81 5.18 7.68
N VAL A 170 12.33 3.93 7.74
CA VAL A 170 13.09 2.81 8.34
C VAL A 170 14.38 2.56 7.59
N SER A 171 14.37 2.74 6.27
CA SER A 171 15.54 2.58 5.38
C SER A 171 16.51 3.75 5.45
N GLY A 172 16.12 4.87 6.10
CA GLY A 172 16.93 6.07 6.22
C GLY A 172 16.94 6.94 4.95
N TYR A 173 15.96 6.78 4.08
CA TYR A 173 15.78 7.60 2.87
C TYR A 173 14.86 8.79 3.14
N ASP A 174 15.20 9.94 2.56
CA ASP A 174 14.33 11.10 2.56
C ASP A 174 13.13 10.89 1.64
N ILE A 175 11.92 11.17 2.15
CA ILE A 175 10.68 10.90 1.41
C ILE A 175 10.50 11.82 0.19
N LEU A 176 10.96 13.09 0.28
CA LEU A 176 10.86 14.05 -0.81
C LEU A 176 11.85 13.74 -1.93
N GLU A 177 13.11 13.44 -1.56
CA GLU A 177 14.13 13.03 -2.52
C GLU A 177 13.71 11.74 -3.23
N SER A 178 13.14 10.78 -2.46
CA SER A 178 12.63 9.52 -2.99
C SER A 178 11.50 9.75 -4.01
N TYR A 179 10.53 10.56 -3.67
CA TYR A 179 9.46 10.92 -4.59
C TYR A 179 9.99 11.60 -5.85
N ARG A 180 10.82 12.63 -5.72
CA ARG A 180 11.39 13.39 -6.84
C ARG A 180 12.15 12.50 -7.81
N ARG A 181 12.91 11.54 -7.29
CA ARG A 181 13.67 10.59 -8.10
C ARG A 181 12.76 9.66 -8.90
N TYR A 182 11.71 9.15 -8.29
CA TYR A 182 10.87 8.13 -8.88
C TYR A 182 9.49 8.60 -9.33
N ARG A 183 9.20 9.90 -9.33
CA ARG A 183 7.87 10.47 -9.62
C ARG A 183 7.24 10.00 -10.93
N THR A 184 8.03 9.67 -11.95
CA THR A 184 7.55 9.15 -13.24
C THR A 184 7.18 7.67 -13.21
N LYS A 185 7.56 6.95 -12.17
CA LYS A 185 7.28 5.52 -11.95
C LYS A 185 6.29 5.27 -10.82
N VAL A 186 6.17 6.24 -9.89
CA VAL A 186 5.23 6.13 -8.77
C VAL A 186 3.82 6.23 -9.30
N VAL A 187 3.01 5.21 -8.99
CA VAL A 187 1.59 5.15 -9.35
C VAL A 187 0.69 5.05 -8.13
N HIS A 188 1.30 4.76 -6.97
CA HIS A 188 0.59 4.58 -5.72
C HIS A 188 1.49 4.92 -4.52
N PHE A 189 0.87 5.35 -3.42
CA PHE A 189 1.52 5.52 -2.13
C PHE A 189 0.83 4.69 -1.06
N HIS A 190 1.63 4.05 -0.20
CA HIS A 190 1.21 3.71 1.16
C HIS A 190 1.66 4.85 2.06
N LEU A 191 0.69 5.58 2.59
CA LEU A 191 0.95 6.80 3.36
C LEU A 191 0.71 6.55 4.83
N SER A 192 1.75 6.70 5.62
CA SER A 192 1.74 6.74 7.07
C SER A 192 2.95 7.50 7.58
N ASN A 193 2.90 7.99 8.81
CA ASN A 193 4.08 8.59 9.42
C ASN A 193 4.93 7.53 10.12
N ASN A 194 6.11 7.91 10.59
CA ASN A 194 7.04 7.03 11.28
C ASN A 194 7.57 7.70 12.55
N ALA A 195 7.80 6.88 13.59
CA ALA A 195 8.34 7.37 14.86
C ALA A 195 9.83 7.75 14.81
N GLY A 196 10.54 7.49 13.70
CA GLY A 196 11.98 7.75 13.57
C GLY A 196 12.87 6.86 14.45
N LYS A 197 12.33 5.75 14.98
CA LYS A 197 13.03 4.86 15.92
C LYS A 197 13.57 3.59 15.27
N GLY A 198 13.56 3.54 13.93
CA GLY A 198 14.17 2.45 13.15
C GLY A 198 13.33 1.19 13.01
N TRP A 199 12.04 1.24 13.30
CA TRP A 199 11.08 0.19 12.97
C TRP A 199 9.90 0.76 12.18
N ASP A 200 9.20 -0.12 11.51
CA ASP A 200 8.02 0.20 10.74
C ASP A 200 6.83 0.43 11.67
N SER A 201 6.44 1.69 11.85
CA SER A 201 5.47 2.09 12.87
C SER A 201 4.11 2.51 12.34
N HIS A 202 3.98 2.82 11.05
CA HIS A 202 2.73 3.21 10.40
C HIS A 202 1.85 4.16 11.24
N LEU A 203 2.47 5.21 11.79
CA LEU A 203 1.75 6.19 12.63
C LEU A 203 0.73 6.98 11.82
N PRO A 204 -0.29 7.59 12.48
CA PRO A 204 -1.12 8.61 11.88
C PRO A 204 -0.30 9.68 11.17
N VAL A 205 -0.80 10.21 10.05
CA VAL A 205 -0.03 11.12 9.18
C VAL A 205 0.36 12.44 9.85
N ASP A 206 -0.37 12.85 10.86
CA ASP A 206 -0.11 14.03 11.68
C ASP A 206 0.76 13.76 12.93
N GLU A 207 1.21 12.51 13.11
CA GLU A 207 2.05 12.08 14.23
C GLU A 207 3.37 11.50 13.68
N GLY A 208 4.52 11.85 14.27
CA GLY A 208 5.81 11.31 13.88
C GLY A 208 6.76 12.32 13.26
N VAL A 209 7.78 11.84 12.53
CA VAL A 209 8.93 12.66 12.13
C VAL A 209 8.97 13.00 10.64
N LEU A 210 8.07 12.43 9.81
CA LEU A 210 8.07 12.64 8.36
C LEU A 210 7.34 13.92 7.99
N ALA A 211 7.90 14.69 7.06
CA ALA A 211 7.30 15.89 6.50
C ALA A 211 6.23 15.56 5.44
N LEU A 212 5.17 14.83 5.86
CA LEU A 212 4.13 14.35 4.94
C LEU A 212 3.29 15.48 4.35
N ASP A 213 3.16 16.59 5.07
CA ASP A 213 2.51 17.79 4.56
C ASP A 213 3.24 18.34 3.34
N THR A 214 4.56 18.46 3.42
CA THR A 214 5.40 18.91 2.31
C THR A 214 5.37 17.93 1.14
N LEU A 215 5.40 16.62 1.41
CA LEU A 215 5.28 15.60 0.38
C LEU A 215 3.94 15.71 -0.36
N LEU A 216 2.83 15.79 0.36
CA LEU A 216 1.51 15.88 -0.25
C LEU A 216 1.31 17.19 -1.03
N ASP A 217 1.84 18.30 -0.53
CA ASP A 217 1.83 19.59 -1.24
C ASP A 217 2.63 19.51 -2.57
N GLU A 218 3.73 18.75 -2.61
CA GLU A 218 4.53 18.53 -3.83
C GLU A 218 3.82 17.58 -4.79
N VAL A 219 3.28 16.48 -4.29
CA VAL A 219 2.48 15.51 -5.06
C VAL A 219 1.28 16.19 -5.73
N ALA A 220 0.58 17.07 -5.00
CA ALA A 220 -0.54 17.85 -5.54
C ALA A 220 -0.10 18.85 -6.61
N ARG A 221 1.02 19.55 -6.38
CA ARG A 221 1.59 20.51 -7.33
C ARG A 221 2.03 19.85 -8.63
N ASP A 222 2.57 18.63 -8.54
CA ASP A 222 2.99 17.85 -9.70
C ASP A 222 1.81 17.27 -10.49
N GLY A 223 0.57 17.42 -10.00
CA GLY A 223 -0.62 16.87 -10.64
C GLY A 223 -0.66 15.34 -10.65
N PHE A 224 -0.13 14.70 -9.60
CA PHE A 224 -0.12 13.25 -9.48
C PHE A 224 -1.53 12.67 -9.64
N ALA A 225 -1.69 11.79 -10.63
CA ALA A 225 -2.98 11.20 -11.01
C ALA A 225 -3.18 9.76 -10.49
N GLY A 226 -2.25 9.27 -9.65
CA GLY A 226 -2.33 7.95 -9.03
C GLY A 226 -3.21 7.93 -7.78
N SER A 227 -2.98 6.95 -6.92
CA SER A 227 -3.72 6.80 -5.67
C SER A 227 -2.80 6.83 -4.44
N ILE A 228 -3.39 7.22 -3.31
CA ILE A 228 -2.71 7.30 -2.01
C ILE A 228 -3.56 6.51 -1.03
N SER A 229 -3.01 5.44 -0.49
CA SER A 229 -3.67 4.58 0.50
C SER A 229 -3.15 4.91 1.89
N LEU A 230 -4.03 5.28 2.82
CA LEU A 230 -3.68 5.41 4.23
C LEU A 230 -3.52 4.01 4.82
N GLU A 231 -2.30 3.68 5.22
CA GLU A 231 -1.95 2.41 5.87
C GLU A 231 -1.42 2.68 7.29
N LEU A 232 -2.34 2.69 8.25
CA LEU A 232 -2.08 3.11 9.63
C LEU A 232 -2.02 1.91 10.58
N ASP A 233 -1.17 1.95 11.59
CA ASP A 233 -1.23 1.00 12.70
C ASP A 233 -2.34 1.39 13.67
N LEU A 234 -3.46 0.69 13.61
CA LEU A 234 -4.62 0.91 14.47
C LEU A 234 -4.65 0.04 15.73
N ARG A 235 -3.59 -0.75 16.01
CA ARG A 235 -3.57 -1.70 17.12
C ARG A 235 -3.82 -1.07 18.49
N THR A 236 -3.39 0.18 18.69
CA THR A 236 -3.59 0.92 19.95
C THR A 236 -5.03 1.40 20.13
N TYR A 237 -5.82 1.42 19.08
CA TYR A 237 -7.22 1.87 19.07
C TYR A 237 -8.21 0.70 19.01
N LEU A 238 -7.73 -0.56 18.88
CA LEU A 238 -8.60 -1.73 18.79
C LEU A 238 -9.45 -1.88 20.06
N GLY A 239 -10.77 -2.03 19.86
CA GLY A 239 -11.76 -2.10 20.95
C GLY A 239 -12.45 -0.78 21.26
N ASP A 240 -12.00 0.33 20.64
CA ASP A 240 -12.66 1.64 20.69
C ASP A 240 -12.99 2.11 19.28
N GLU A 241 -14.20 1.83 18.81
CA GLU A 241 -14.68 2.21 17.46
C GLU A 241 -14.72 3.75 17.29
N GLY A 242 -14.97 4.49 18.38
CA GLY A 242 -14.95 5.95 18.36
C GLY A 242 -13.56 6.49 18.10
N ALA A 243 -12.56 5.98 18.78
CA ALA A 243 -11.15 6.37 18.61
C ALA A 243 -10.63 5.99 17.22
N ILE A 244 -10.99 4.80 16.70
CA ILE A 244 -10.65 4.41 15.32
C ILE A 244 -11.22 5.41 14.33
N ARG A 245 -12.51 5.73 14.44
CA ARG A 245 -13.18 6.70 13.55
C ARG A 245 -12.52 8.07 13.61
N GLU A 246 -12.25 8.60 14.81
CA GLU A 246 -11.61 9.88 14.99
C GLU A 246 -10.24 9.96 14.31
N VAL A 247 -9.40 8.96 14.50
CA VAL A 247 -8.08 8.85 13.84
C VAL A 247 -8.23 8.81 12.33
N LEU A 248 -9.12 7.99 11.79
CA LEU A 248 -9.33 7.85 10.35
C LEU A 248 -9.86 9.16 9.73
N VAL A 249 -10.83 9.81 10.35
CA VAL A 249 -11.37 11.11 9.89
C VAL A 249 -10.27 12.17 9.88
N ARG A 250 -9.53 12.32 10.97
CA ARG A 250 -8.45 13.30 11.10
C ARG A 250 -7.38 13.11 10.01
N ASN A 251 -6.99 11.86 9.76
CA ASN A 251 -5.97 11.54 8.76
C ASN A 251 -6.48 11.73 7.33
N ARG A 252 -7.73 11.35 7.04
CA ARG A 252 -8.39 11.61 5.75
C ARG A 252 -8.42 13.12 5.46
N GLU A 253 -8.93 13.92 6.40
CA GLU A 253 -9.03 15.36 6.25
C GLU A 253 -7.67 16.04 6.10
N PHE A 254 -6.64 15.56 6.79
CA PHE A 254 -5.27 16.03 6.59
C PHE A 254 -4.84 15.87 5.14
N CYS A 255 -5.02 14.68 4.57
CA CYS A 255 -4.66 14.39 3.18
C CYS A 255 -5.49 15.22 2.20
N GLU A 256 -6.80 15.28 2.37
CA GLU A 256 -7.69 16.04 1.48
C GLU A 256 -7.35 17.53 1.43
N ARG A 257 -7.07 18.14 2.59
CA ARG A 257 -6.65 19.56 2.64
C ARG A 257 -5.36 19.84 1.89
N ARG A 258 -4.43 18.88 1.85
CA ARG A 258 -3.14 19.03 1.15
C ARG A 258 -3.24 18.71 -0.34
N LEU A 259 -4.07 17.73 -0.68
CA LEU A 259 -4.28 17.30 -2.07
C LEU A 259 -5.28 18.18 -2.83
N ALA A 260 -6.11 18.94 -2.12
CA ALA A 260 -6.95 19.97 -2.75
C ALA A 260 -6.03 20.96 -3.45
N ALA A 261 -6.14 21.05 -4.78
CA ALA A 261 -5.33 21.95 -5.61
C ALA A 261 -5.34 23.34 -5.00
N LYS A 262 -4.16 23.82 -4.59
CA LYS A 262 -3.98 25.24 -4.30
C LYS A 262 -4.00 25.95 -5.65
N THR A 263 -5.21 26.40 -6.04
CA THR A 263 -5.42 27.33 -7.15
C THR A 263 -4.65 28.63 -6.90
#